data_bea3ae528245f4f9e96cc2056135479d
#
_entry.id   bea3ae528245f4f9e96cc2056135479d
#
_cell.length_a   1.000
_cell.length_b   1.000
_cell.length_c   1.000
_cell.angle_alpha   90.00
_cell.angle_beta   90.00
_cell.angle_gamma   90.00
#
_symmetry.space_group_name_H-M   'P 1'
#
loop_
_entity.id
_entity.type
_entity.pdbx_description
1 polymer ?
#
loop_
_entity_poly.entity_id
_entity_poly.type
_entity_poly.pdbx_seq_one_letter_code
_entity_poly.pdbx_strand_id
1 'polypeptide(L)'
;MVYPVLLAVTIGAVVPGPALTQATGFPLAARPRAFMAIAQRDLTFGEVLAGIPETVRPDDSRNAGLFEIHGVPEGTVRLEFLLPAALVSPLGAVLPLDFGPGDGYADFSYGRPPRGLRFDPRVPLVAVLGPNGRLIVRLGGTVSPSRTQADGEYRATIALTVFDLGI
;
A
#
# COMPACT_ATOMS: atom_id res chain seq x y z
N MET A 1 23.31 0.55 19.58
CA MET A 1 22.48 1.76 19.58
C MET A 1 21.33 1.50 18.63
N VAL A 2 20.13 1.55 19.12
CA VAL A 2 18.94 1.00 18.47
C VAL A 2 18.09 2.18 17.99
N TYR A 3 17.63 2.16 16.73
CA TYR A 3 16.92 3.28 16.13
C TYR A 3 15.48 2.92 15.82
N PRO A 4 14.48 3.69 16.29
CA PRO A 4 13.11 3.51 15.84
C PRO A 4 12.94 4.06 14.42
N VAL A 5 12.52 3.21 13.49
CA VAL A 5 12.07 3.60 12.16
C VAL A 5 10.54 3.63 12.16
N LEU A 6 9.96 4.82 12.08
CA LEU A 6 8.52 4.99 11.96
C LEU A 6 8.18 5.36 10.53
N LEU A 7 7.33 4.56 9.89
CA LEU A 7 6.83 4.80 8.54
C LEU A 7 5.43 5.41 8.64
N ALA A 8 5.26 6.62 8.13
CA ALA A 8 3.93 7.22 7.96
C ALA A 8 3.42 6.95 6.53
N VAL A 9 2.23 6.37 6.41
CA VAL A 9 1.55 6.14 5.14
C VAL A 9 0.48 7.21 4.95
N THR A 10 0.66 8.08 3.95
CA THR A 10 -0.38 9.03 3.56
C THR A 10 -1.02 8.56 2.27
N ILE A 11 -2.33 8.35 2.28
CA ILE A 11 -3.10 8.00 1.07
C ILE A 11 -3.67 9.27 0.46
N GLY A 12 -3.27 9.56 -0.76
CA GLY A 12 -3.97 10.48 -1.64
C GLY A 12 -4.82 9.67 -2.63
N ALA A 13 -6.13 9.62 -2.44
CA ALA A 13 -7.04 9.13 -3.46
C ALA A 13 -7.27 10.23 -4.49
N VAL A 14 -6.58 10.17 -5.64
CA VAL A 14 -6.94 10.99 -6.79
C VAL A 14 -8.01 10.23 -7.56
N VAL A 15 -9.26 10.64 -7.39
CA VAL A 15 -10.36 10.21 -8.25
C VAL A 15 -10.37 11.16 -9.46
N PRO A 16 -10.10 10.69 -10.68
CA PRO A 16 -10.31 11.52 -11.87
C PRO A 16 -11.81 11.77 -12.00
N GLY A 17 -12.22 13.02 -11.80
CA GLY A 17 -13.61 13.45 -11.98
C GLY A 17 -14.04 13.30 -13.45
N PRO A 18 -15.29 12.88 -13.71
CA PRO A 18 -15.81 12.81 -15.07
C PRO A 18 -15.92 14.22 -15.68
N ALA A 19 -15.38 14.39 -16.87
CA ALA A 19 -15.62 15.58 -17.68
C ALA A 19 -17.12 15.70 -17.97
N LEU A 20 -17.72 16.81 -17.59
CA LEU A 20 -19.14 17.12 -17.85
C LEU A 20 -19.35 17.34 -19.34
N THR A 21 -19.74 16.30 -20.05
CA THR A 21 -20.37 16.45 -21.36
C THR A 21 -21.88 16.48 -21.15
N GLN A 22 -22.51 17.63 -21.37
CA GLN A 22 -23.96 17.76 -21.32
C GLN A 22 -24.54 17.05 -22.55
N ALA A 23 -25.11 15.87 -22.33
CA ALA A 23 -26.01 15.23 -23.29
C ALA A 23 -27.41 15.23 -22.69
N THR A 24 -28.31 15.92 -23.34
CA THR A 24 -29.76 15.96 -23.06
C THR A 24 -30.36 14.60 -23.43
N GLY A 25 -30.68 13.79 -22.45
CA GLY A 25 -31.35 12.49 -22.66
C GLY A 25 -31.40 11.74 -21.35
N PHE A 26 -32.56 11.61 -20.75
CA PHE A 26 -32.99 10.83 -19.57
C PHE A 26 -31.87 10.28 -18.67
N PRO A 27 -31.66 10.84 -17.47
CA PRO A 27 -30.63 10.33 -16.60
C PRO A 27 -31.09 9.02 -15.97
N LEU A 28 -30.66 7.91 -16.54
CA LEU A 28 -30.40 6.74 -15.72
C LEU A 28 -29.18 7.16 -14.88
N ALA A 29 -29.41 7.68 -13.68
CA ALA A 29 -28.35 8.08 -12.78
C ALA A 29 -27.59 6.82 -12.35
N ALA A 30 -26.58 6.45 -13.13
CA ALA A 30 -25.55 5.55 -12.66
C ALA A 30 -24.88 6.27 -11.49
N ARG A 31 -25.21 5.87 -10.27
CA ARG A 31 -24.53 6.36 -9.07
C ARG A 31 -23.04 6.01 -9.25
N PRO A 32 -22.14 7.00 -9.16
CA PRO A 32 -20.73 6.71 -9.17
C PRO A 32 -20.45 5.69 -8.04
N ARG A 33 -19.96 4.52 -8.42
CA ARG A 33 -19.58 3.48 -7.48
C ARG A 33 -18.32 3.99 -6.79
N ALA A 34 -18.46 4.43 -5.55
CA ALA A 34 -17.35 4.96 -4.78
C ALA A 34 -16.44 3.80 -4.35
N PHE A 35 -15.22 3.76 -4.86
CA PHE A 35 -14.14 2.99 -4.27
C PHE A 35 -13.53 3.80 -3.14
N MET A 36 -13.14 3.11 -2.07
CA MET A 36 -12.46 3.71 -0.95
C MET A 36 -11.24 2.86 -0.59
N ALA A 37 -10.07 3.48 -0.55
CA ALA A 37 -8.86 2.87 -0.04
C ALA A 37 -8.50 3.50 1.30
N ILE A 38 -8.26 2.67 2.30
CA ILE A 38 -7.96 3.08 3.66
C ILE A 38 -6.64 2.46 4.08
N ALA A 39 -5.66 3.28 4.53
CA ALA A 39 -4.52 2.77 5.27
C ALA A 39 -4.97 2.41 6.68
N GLN A 40 -4.86 1.15 7.02
CA GLN A 40 -5.24 0.62 8.33
C GLN A 40 -4.04 0.54 9.27
N ARG A 41 -2.84 0.35 8.70
CA ARG A 41 -1.60 0.23 9.48
C ARG A 41 -0.38 0.57 8.62
N ASP A 42 0.56 1.26 9.25
CA ASP A 42 1.85 1.59 8.66
C ASP A 42 2.77 0.36 8.55
N LEU A 43 3.67 0.38 7.57
CA LEU A 43 4.80 -0.54 7.50
C LEU A 43 5.87 -0.05 8.50
N THR A 44 6.22 -0.90 9.47
CA THR A 44 7.12 -0.55 10.57
C THR A 44 8.27 -1.55 10.66
N PHE A 45 9.51 -1.06 10.68
CA PHE A 45 10.70 -1.91 10.82
C PHE A 45 11.16 -2.02 12.28
N GLY A 46 10.53 -1.26 13.19
CA GLY A 46 10.94 -1.23 14.59
C GLY A 46 12.33 -0.64 14.79
N GLU A 47 13.09 -1.23 15.69
CA GLU A 47 14.47 -0.82 15.98
C GLU A 47 15.44 -1.57 15.06
N VAL A 48 16.21 -0.81 14.27
CA VAL A 48 17.12 -1.36 13.27
C VAL A 48 18.57 -1.07 13.68
N LEU A 49 19.42 -2.08 13.60
CA LEU A 49 20.85 -1.96 13.94
C LEU A 49 21.68 -1.49 12.75
N ALA A 50 22.59 -0.55 12.98
CA ALA A 50 23.50 -0.05 11.95
C ALA A 50 24.29 -1.20 11.30
N GLY A 51 24.29 -1.24 9.96
CA GLY A 51 24.97 -2.26 9.17
C GLY A 51 24.25 -3.63 9.10
N ILE A 52 23.06 -3.77 9.67
CA ILE A 52 22.28 -5.01 9.62
C ILE A 52 20.95 -4.72 8.90
N PRO A 53 20.71 -5.29 7.70
CA PRO A 53 19.43 -5.16 7.02
C PRO A 53 18.29 -5.77 7.85
N GLU A 54 17.13 -5.11 7.82
CA GLU A 54 15.91 -5.61 8.46
C GLU A 54 14.82 -5.75 7.41
N THR A 55 14.13 -6.89 7.41
CA THR A 55 13.06 -7.20 6.46
C THR A 55 11.76 -7.47 7.17
N VAL A 56 10.73 -6.74 6.79
CA VAL A 56 9.34 -7.01 7.17
C VAL A 56 8.65 -7.73 6.03
N ARG A 57 8.10 -8.91 6.33
CA ARG A 57 7.34 -9.70 5.35
C ARG A 57 5.88 -9.25 5.30
N PRO A 58 5.19 -9.36 4.16
CA PRO A 58 3.78 -8.95 4.06
C PRO A 58 2.82 -9.82 4.90
N ASP A 59 3.26 -11.01 5.34
CA ASP A 59 2.52 -11.87 6.25
C ASP A 59 2.76 -11.53 7.74
N ASP A 60 3.66 -10.61 8.05
CA ASP A 60 3.82 -10.11 9.43
C ASP A 60 2.58 -9.33 9.86
N SER A 61 1.84 -9.91 10.80
CA SER A 61 0.59 -9.34 11.28
C SER A 61 0.74 -8.08 12.13
N ARG A 62 1.97 -7.73 12.54
CA ARG A 62 2.26 -6.58 13.42
C ARG A 62 2.90 -5.43 12.66
N ASN A 63 3.86 -5.76 11.80
CA ASN A 63 4.78 -4.78 11.23
C ASN A 63 4.51 -4.48 9.75
N ALA A 64 3.84 -5.40 9.02
CA ALA A 64 3.48 -5.17 7.63
C ALA A 64 2.48 -4.01 7.48
N GLY A 65 2.68 -3.17 6.47
CA GLY A 65 1.71 -2.17 6.06
C GLY A 65 0.39 -2.82 5.65
N LEU A 66 -0.75 -2.22 5.97
CA LEU A 66 -2.07 -2.76 5.69
C LEU A 66 -2.97 -1.72 5.04
N PHE A 67 -3.46 -2.04 3.85
CA PHE A 67 -4.45 -1.26 3.12
C PHE A 67 -5.72 -2.09 2.97
N GLU A 68 -6.85 -1.43 3.12
CA GLU A 68 -8.16 -2.01 2.89
C GLU A 68 -8.85 -1.24 1.77
N ILE A 69 -9.29 -1.97 0.73
CA ILE A 69 -9.99 -1.42 -0.43
C ILE A 69 -11.44 -1.90 -0.36
N HIS A 70 -12.36 -0.96 -0.46
CA HIS A 70 -13.79 -1.20 -0.52
C HIS A 70 -14.34 -0.77 -1.87
N GLY A 71 -15.26 -1.54 -2.42
CA GLY A 71 -15.90 -1.23 -3.70
C GLY A 71 -17.07 -2.15 -3.96
N VAL A 72 -17.40 -2.32 -5.22
CA VAL A 72 -18.48 -3.22 -5.64
C VAL A 72 -18.03 -4.67 -5.51
N PRO A 73 -18.88 -5.57 -4.98
CA PRO A 73 -18.60 -7.01 -5.01
C PRO A 73 -18.16 -7.48 -6.39
N GLU A 74 -17.07 -8.26 -6.44
CA GLU A 74 -16.49 -8.81 -7.66
C GLU A 74 -16.02 -7.77 -8.70
N GLY A 75 -16.00 -6.47 -8.35
CA GLY A 75 -15.47 -5.41 -9.19
C GLY A 75 -13.97 -5.55 -9.42
N THR A 76 -13.51 -5.20 -10.62
CA THR A 76 -12.10 -5.27 -10.99
C THR A 76 -11.42 -3.91 -10.73
N VAL A 77 -10.29 -3.94 -10.05
CA VAL A 77 -9.49 -2.76 -9.74
C VAL A 77 -8.04 -2.93 -10.18
N ARG A 78 -7.40 -1.83 -10.55
CA ARG A 78 -5.95 -1.75 -10.71
C ARG A 78 -5.35 -0.95 -9.57
N LEU A 79 -4.33 -1.50 -8.94
CA LEU A 79 -3.61 -0.94 -7.82
C LEU A 79 -2.23 -0.50 -8.29
N GLU A 80 -1.86 0.72 -7.97
CA GLU A 80 -0.53 1.26 -8.25
C GLU A 80 0.05 1.89 -6.98
N PHE A 81 1.26 1.47 -6.62
CA PHE A 81 1.97 2.00 -5.48
C PHE A 81 3.03 3.01 -5.93
N LEU A 82 3.08 4.15 -5.27
CA LEU A 82 4.23 5.03 -5.29
C LEU A 82 5.08 4.69 -4.07
N LEU A 83 6.21 4.04 -4.33
CA LEU A 83 7.10 3.51 -3.31
C LEU A 83 8.33 4.41 -3.15
N PRO A 84 8.69 4.81 -1.92
CA PRO A 84 9.93 5.55 -1.68
C PRO A 84 11.15 4.62 -1.79
N ALA A 85 12.25 5.13 -2.32
CA ALA A 85 13.52 4.41 -2.36
C ALA A 85 14.31 4.51 -1.04
N ALA A 86 13.87 5.35 -0.11
CA ALA A 86 14.53 5.55 1.18
C ALA A 86 13.60 6.17 2.22
N LEU A 87 13.93 5.95 3.47
CA LEU A 87 13.40 6.67 4.62
C LEU A 87 14.34 7.85 4.92
N VAL A 88 13.80 8.95 5.39
CA VAL A 88 14.57 10.17 5.70
C VAL A 88 14.32 10.61 7.13
N SER A 89 15.38 10.97 7.84
CA SER A 89 15.29 11.54 9.17
C SER A 89 15.02 13.06 9.11
N PRO A 90 14.54 13.69 10.19
CA PRO A 90 14.37 15.14 10.25
C PRO A 90 15.67 15.94 10.02
N LEU A 91 16.82 15.32 10.25
CA LEU A 91 18.14 15.91 10.02
C LEU A 91 18.70 15.62 8.61
N GLY A 92 17.91 15.00 7.73
CA GLY A 92 18.29 14.71 6.35
C GLY A 92 19.13 13.45 6.17
N ALA A 93 19.35 12.65 7.21
CA ALA A 93 20.00 11.34 7.05
C ALA A 93 19.06 10.39 6.29
N VAL A 94 19.64 9.58 5.39
CA VAL A 94 18.93 8.69 4.48
C VAL A 94 19.17 7.24 4.87
N LEU A 95 18.11 6.45 4.91
CA LEU A 95 18.13 5.01 5.14
C LEU A 95 17.49 4.32 3.92
N PRO A 96 18.27 3.56 3.11
CA PRO A 96 17.74 2.89 1.93
C PRO A 96 16.60 1.93 2.26
N LEU A 97 15.54 1.97 1.46
CA LEU A 97 14.38 1.10 1.53
C LEU A 97 14.17 0.45 0.16
N ASP A 98 14.03 -0.85 0.14
CA ASP A 98 13.79 -1.62 -1.08
C ASP A 98 12.54 -2.49 -0.96
N PHE A 99 11.90 -2.70 -2.11
CA PHE A 99 10.74 -3.56 -2.27
C PHE A 99 11.03 -4.58 -3.36
N GLY A 100 10.90 -5.86 -3.03
CA GLY A 100 11.17 -6.97 -3.94
C GLY A 100 9.92 -7.65 -4.48
N PRO A 101 10.11 -8.58 -5.43
CA PRO A 101 9.04 -9.46 -5.87
C PRO A 101 8.50 -10.29 -4.69
N GLY A 102 7.22 -10.14 -4.37
CA GLY A 102 6.60 -10.85 -3.26
C GLY A 102 6.52 -10.09 -1.94
N ASP A 103 6.95 -8.82 -1.90
CA ASP A 103 6.73 -7.93 -0.76
C ASP A 103 5.30 -7.35 -0.73
N GLY A 104 4.52 -7.57 -1.78
CA GLY A 104 3.08 -7.37 -1.78
C GLY A 104 2.31 -8.67 -1.53
N TYR A 105 1.19 -8.58 -0.84
CA TYR A 105 0.23 -9.67 -0.65
C TYR A 105 -1.19 -9.13 -0.71
N ALA A 106 -1.98 -9.64 -1.65
CA ALA A 106 -3.38 -9.29 -1.84
C ALA A 106 -4.27 -10.46 -1.38
N ASP A 107 -5.18 -10.22 -0.44
CA ASP A 107 -6.11 -11.21 0.09
C ASP A 107 -7.54 -10.89 -0.37
N PHE A 108 -8.09 -11.78 -1.17
CA PHE A 108 -9.44 -11.70 -1.74
C PHE A 108 -10.49 -12.36 -0.86
N SER A 109 -10.06 -13.21 0.07
CA SER A 109 -10.94 -13.93 0.97
C SER A 109 -10.97 -13.24 2.32
N TYR A 110 -12.07 -12.60 2.61
CA TYR A 110 -12.34 -12.10 3.94
C TYR A 110 -12.67 -13.26 4.86
N GLY A 111 -11.71 -14.13 5.12
CA GLY A 111 -12.03 -15.30 5.92
C GLY A 111 -10.97 -16.38 5.90
N ARG A 112 -11.35 -17.55 6.30
CA ARG A 112 -10.49 -18.71 6.52
C ARG A 112 -10.71 -19.75 5.43
N PRO A 113 -9.65 -20.32 4.86
CA PRO A 113 -8.26 -19.91 4.94
C PRO A 113 -7.97 -18.67 4.07
N PRO A 114 -6.94 -17.88 4.38
CA PRO A 114 -6.57 -16.73 3.56
C PRO A 114 -6.22 -17.22 2.15
N ARG A 115 -6.93 -16.68 1.16
CA ARG A 115 -6.65 -16.92 -0.26
C ARG A 115 -6.07 -15.65 -0.83
N GLY A 116 -4.75 -15.58 -0.90
CA GLY A 116 -4.08 -14.40 -1.37
C GLY A 116 -3.01 -14.71 -2.40
N LEU A 117 -2.61 -13.68 -3.10
CA LEU A 117 -1.57 -13.68 -4.12
C LEU A 117 -0.42 -12.80 -3.65
N ARG A 118 0.83 -13.32 -3.68
CA ARG A 118 2.02 -12.48 -3.57
C ARG A 118 2.27 -11.79 -4.89
N PHE A 119 2.64 -10.53 -4.81
CA PHE A 119 2.93 -9.72 -6.01
C PHE A 119 4.11 -8.78 -5.77
N ASP A 120 4.66 -8.26 -6.86
CA ASP A 120 5.67 -7.21 -6.82
C ASP A 120 4.97 -5.85 -6.70
N PRO A 121 5.14 -5.11 -5.58
CA PRO A 121 4.45 -3.85 -5.40
C PRO A 121 4.99 -2.71 -6.30
N ARG A 122 6.10 -2.94 -7.02
CA ARG A 122 6.65 -1.99 -8.00
C ARG A 122 5.93 -2.04 -9.34
N VAL A 123 5.08 -3.05 -9.55
CA VAL A 123 4.32 -3.26 -10.79
C VAL A 123 2.84 -3.13 -10.51
N PRO A 124 2.06 -2.48 -11.38
CA PRO A 124 0.61 -2.41 -11.23
C PRO A 124 -0.03 -3.79 -11.06
N LEU A 125 -0.88 -3.94 -10.07
CA LEU A 125 -1.63 -5.17 -9.83
C LEU A 125 -3.08 -4.99 -10.26
N VAL A 126 -3.58 -5.87 -11.13
CA VAL A 126 -5.02 -6.01 -11.40
C VAL A 126 -5.59 -7.07 -10.49
N ALA A 127 -6.63 -6.72 -9.75
CA ALA A 127 -7.25 -7.60 -8.77
C ALA A 127 -8.78 -7.51 -8.83
N VAL A 128 -9.46 -8.58 -8.44
CA VAL A 128 -10.91 -8.61 -8.28
C VAL A 128 -11.24 -8.50 -6.79
N LEU A 129 -12.17 -7.64 -6.45
CA LEU A 129 -12.67 -7.53 -5.07
C LEU A 129 -13.41 -8.81 -4.68
N GLY A 130 -13.37 -9.13 -3.41
CA GLY A 130 -14.11 -10.28 -2.89
C GLY A 130 -15.63 -10.13 -3.01
N PRO A 131 -16.41 -11.20 -2.69
CA PRO A 131 -17.88 -11.18 -2.77
C PRO A 131 -18.53 -10.13 -1.87
N ASN A 132 -17.80 -9.62 -0.89
CA ASN A 132 -18.25 -8.55 0.00
C ASN A 132 -17.77 -7.15 -0.45
N GLY A 133 -17.18 -7.03 -1.65
CA GLY A 133 -16.64 -5.79 -2.18
C GLY A 133 -15.34 -5.33 -1.49
N ARG A 134 -14.60 -6.24 -0.86
CA ARG A 134 -13.38 -5.89 -0.12
C ARG A 134 -12.15 -6.61 -0.65
N LEU A 135 -11.01 -5.94 -0.53
CA LEU A 135 -9.70 -6.48 -0.80
C LEU A 135 -8.73 -5.95 0.26
N ILE A 136 -7.97 -6.85 0.86
CA ILE A 136 -6.89 -6.50 1.80
C ILE A 136 -5.56 -6.61 1.08
N VAL A 137 -4.75 -5.56 1.16
CA VAL A 137 -3.41 -5.54 0.61
C VAL A 137 -2.42 -5.27 1.74
N ARG A 138 -1.38 -6.10 1.81
CA ARG A 138 -0.29 -5.95 2.77
C ARG A 138 1.00 -5.69 2.04
N LEU A 139 1.84 -4.86 2.64
CA LEU A 139 3.17 -4.55 2.15
C LEU A 139 4.23 -4.90 3.18
N GLY A 140 5.25 -5.61 2.73
CA GLY A 140 6.53 -5.74 3.38
C GLY A 140 7.57 -4.85 2.71
N GLY A 141 8.85 -5.07 3.06
CA GLY A 141 9.98 -4.36 2.48
C GLY A 141 11.24 -4.61 3.28
N THR A 142 12.37 -4.10 2.79
CA THR A 142 13.68 -4.26 3.43
C THR A 142 14.38 -2.91 3.57
N VAL A 143 14.86 -2.60 4.77
CA VAL A 143 15.75 -1.45 5.02
C VAL A 143 17.19 -1.92 5.14
N SER A 144 18.12 -1.13 4.60
CA SER A 144 19.54 -1.48 4.57
C SER A 144 20.38 -0.35 5.16
N PRO A 145 20.51 -0.29 6.50
CA PRO A 145 21.29 0.75 7.16
C PRO A 145 22.79 0.57 6.89
N SER A 146 23.50 1.68 6.69
CA SER A 146 24.95 1.68 6.65
C SER A 146 25.55 1.37 8.02
N ARG A 147 26.83 0.97 8.07
CA ARG A 147 27.54 0.76 9.35
C ARG A 147 27.69 2.03 10.17
N THR A 148 27.66 3.18 9.51
CA THR A 148 27.74 4.52 10.10
C THR A 148 26.39 5.24 10.01
N GLN A 149 25.28 4.49 9.99
CA GLN A 149 23.94 5.06 9.95
C GLN A 149 23.74 5.98 11.15
N ALA A 150 23.28 7.21 10.88
CA ALA A 150 23.00 8.16 11.96
C ALA A 150 21.83 7.69 12.82
N ASP A 151 21.90 8.00 14.09
CA ASP A 151 20.84 7.76 15.05
C ASP A 151 19.63 8.62 14.73
N GLY A 152 18.42 8.09 14.96
CA GLY A 152 17.23 8.89 14.84
C GLY A 152 16.03 8.12 14.31
N GLU A 153 14.97 8.86 14.16
CA GLU A 153 13.72 8.39 13.57
C GLU A 153 13.74 8.65 12.06
N TYR A 154 13.36 7.64 11.27
CA TYR A 154 13.32 7.72 9.81
C TYR A 154 11.91 7.47 9.31
N ARG A 155 11.46 8.26 8.34
CA ARG A 155 10.09 8.17 7.79
C ARG A 155 10.10 8.31 6.28
N ALA A 156 9.08 7.71 5.64
CA ALA A 156 8.74 7.94 4.25
C ALA A 156 7.23 7.78 4.05
N THR A 157 6.75 8.20 2.89
CA THR A 157 5.33 8.05 2.53
C THR A 157 5.21 7.03 1.41
N ILE A 158 4.29 6.06 1.56
CA ILE A 158 3.83 5.16 0.52
C ILE A 158 2.44 5.63 0.10
N ALA A 159 2.22 5.86 -1.20
CA ALA A 159 0.89 6.17 -1.71
C ALA A 159 0.34 4.99 -2.51
N LEU A 160 -0.95 4.70 -2.33
CA LEU A 160 -1.70 3.72 -3.12
C LEU A 160 -2.76 4.44 -3.93
N THR A 161 -2.72 4.24 -5.25
CA THR A 161 -3.78 4.69 -6.17
C THR A 161 -4.60 3.48 -6.61
N VAL A 162 -5.92 3.61 -6.57
CA VAL A 162 -6.86 2.57 -6.99
C VAL A 162 -7.66 3.08 -8.19
N PHE A 163 -7.61 2.34 -9.28
CA PHE A 163 -8.40 2.61 -10.48
C PHE A 163 -9.52 1.58 -10.61
N ASP A 164 -10.74 2.06 -10.81
CA ASP A 164 -11.88 1.20 -11.16
C ASP A 164 -11.76 0.78 -12.64
N LEU A 165 -11.77 -0.51 -12.90
CA LEU A 165 -11.77 -1.06 -14.25
C LEU A 165 -13.17 -1.56 -14.69
N GLY A 166 -14.16 -1.41 -13.80
CA GLY A 166 -15.51 -1.90 -14.03
C GLY A 166 -15.69 -3.39 -13.68
N ILE A 167 -16.82 -3.92 -14.10
CA ILE A 167 -17.18 -5.34 -13.95
C ILE A 167 -17.03 -6.01 -15.31
#